data_fd26feb431823be86aeaf3edf4bbb0a5
#
_entry.id   fd26feb431823be86aeaf3edf4bbb0a5
#
_cell.length_a   1.000
_cell.length_b   1.000
_cell.length_c   1.000
_cell.angle_alpha   90.00
_cell.angle_beta   90.00
_cell.angle_gamma   90.00
#
_symmetry.space_group_name_H-M   'P 1'
#
loop_
_entity.id
_entity.type
_entity.pdbx_description
1 polymer ?
#
loop_
_entity_poly.entity_id
_entity_poly.type
_entity_poly.pdbx_seq_one_letter_code
_entity_poly.pdbx_strand_id
1 'polypeptide(L)'
;MYVILSGANQTGSNALGFAIVFYALFPYAVIHKLFGPKIELRLWENDNMTEASIRPRTFGLVIDLYFILVLVSSFVASTMTHNSGLQIMSFISLVGVLAFLMDTYAVKITYDGNCLKYTKFTRIRCIPKNEVLKVSWQRKVRTLGYVLVIYLRNGKCIELKQKRFVGLRALADWLRGLY
;
A
#
# COMPACT_ATOMS: atom_id res chain seq x y z
N MET A 1 11.39 -50.28 0.88
CA MET A 1 12.54 -49.38 0.94
C MET A 1 12.43 -48.16 0.00
N TYR A 2 11.75 -48.27 -1.14
CA TYR A 2 11.54 -47.14 -2.07
C TYR A 2 10.59 -46.03 -1.57
N VAL A 3 9.64 -46.33 -0.68
CA VAL A 3 8.65 -45.33 -0.19
C VAL A 3 9.24 -44.33 0.78
N ILE A 4 10.30 -44.70 1.51
CA ILE A 4 10.95 -43.80 2.51
C ILE A 4 11.83 -42.75 1.84
N LEU A 5 12.45 -43.08 0.70
CA LEU A 5 13.31 -42.14 -0.04
C LEU A 5 12.52 -41.08 -0.81
N SER A 6 11.26 -41.37 -1.23
CA SER A 6 10.41 -40.37 -1.87
C SER A 6 9.89 -39.31 -0.89
N GLY A 7 9.65 -39.69 0.37
CA GLY A 7 9.20 -38.73 1.40
C GLY A 7 10.30 -37.73 1.82
N ALA A 8 11.55 -38.19 1.91
CA ALA A 8 12.66 -37.33 2.29
C ALA A 8 13.00 -36.28 1.21
N ASN A 9 12.83 -36.62 -0.07
CA ASN A 9 13.02 -35.68 -1.17
C ASN A 9 11.92 -34.61 -1.24
N GLN A 10 10.67 -34.97 -0.90
CA GLN A 10 9.57 -33.99 -0.88
C GLN A 10 9.70 -32.98 0.27
N THR A 11 10.15 -33.41 1.44
CA THR A 11 10.35 -32.50 2.59
C THR A 11 11.50 -31.52 2.33
N GLY A 12 12.59 -31.97 1.72
CA GLY A 12 13.70 -31.11 1.32
C GLY A 12 13.30 -30.08 0.25
N SER A 13 12.53 -30.50 -0.73
CA SER A 13 12.00 -29.63 -1.79
C SER A 13 11.03 -28.57 -1.25
N ASN A 14 10.18 -28.94 -0.29
CA ASN A 14 9.27 -27.99 0.35
C ASN A 14 10.01 -26.96 1.22
N ALA A 15 11.02 -27.37 1.99
CA ALA A 15 11.84 -26.46 2.79
C ALA A 15 12.60 -25.45 1.91
N LEU A 16 13.11 -25.89 0.75
CA LEU A 16 13.77 -25.03 -0.22
C LEU A 16 12.79 -24.04 -0.87
N GLY A 17 11.57 -24.47 -1.16
CA GLY A 17 10.47 -23.65 -1.64
C GLY A 17 10.07 -22.55 -0.63
N PHE A 18 9.95 -22.90 0.63
CA PHE A 18 9.70 -21.96 1.73
C PHE A 18 10.83 -20.92 1.83
N ALA A 19 12.09 -21.35 1.77
CA ALA A 19 13.23 -20.45 1.80
C ALA A 19 13.20 -19.45 0.64
N ILE A 20 12.96 -19.90 -0.59
CA ILE A 20 12.89 -19.02 -1.78
C ILE A 20 11.77 -17.97 -1.62
N VAL A 21 10.57 -18.39 -1.22
CA VAL A 21 9.44 -17.45 -1.03
C VAL A 21 9.73 -16.46 0.10
N PHE A 22 10.32 -16.93 1.21
CA PHE A 22 10.72 -16.07 2.32
C PHE A 22 11.81 -15.07 1.91
N TYR A 23 12.83 -15.51 1.18
CA TYR A 23 13.88 -14.64 0.66
C TYR A 23 13.38 -13.64 -0.38
N ALA A 24 12.29 -13.92 -1.09
CA ALA A 24 11.65 -12.98 -2.00
C ALA A 24 10.78 -11.97 -1.25
N LEU A 25 9.97 -12.43 -0.28
CA LEU A 25 9.02 -11.58 0.44
C LEU A 25 9.69 -10.66 1.46
N PHE A 26 10.75 -11.12 2.12
CA PHE A 26 11.44 -10.31 3.13
C PHE A 26 12.10 -9.07 2.55
N PRO A 27 12.93 -9.16 1.48
CA PRO A 27 13.45 -7.98 0.80
C PRO A 27 12.35 -7.10 0.25
N TYR A 28 11.26 -7.67 -0.31
CA TYR A 28 10.12 -6.90 -0.77
C TYR A 28 9.51 -6.05 0.36
N ALA A 29 9.23 -6.65 1.51
CA ALA A 29 8.68 -5.93 2.65
C ALA A 29 9.61 -4.80 3.12
N VAL A 30 10.94 -5.04 3.13
CA VAL A 30 11.95 -4.04 3.51
C VAL A 30 12.03 -2.93 2.45
N ILE A 31 12.16 -3.28 1.18
CA ILE A 31 12.26 -2.33 0.07
C ILE A 31 10.97 -1.51 -0.02
N HIS A 32 9.81 -2.16 0.09
CA HIS A 32 8.52 -1.46 0.08
C HIS A 32 8.35 -0.53 1.29
N LYS A 33 8.89 -0.89 2.46
CA LYS A 33 8.89 -0.02 3.64
C LYS A 33 9.80 1.19 3.49
N LEU A 34 10.94 1.03 2.81
CA LEU A 34 11.93 2.08 2.62
C LEU A 34 11.64 2.96 1.40
N PHE A 35 11.28 2.33 0.28
CA PHE A 35 11.15 2.96 -1.03
C PHE A 35 9.74 2.83 -1.62
N GLY A 36 8.81 2.23 -0.87
CA GLY A 36 7.43 1.99 -1.32
C GLY A 36 6.77 3.26 -1.83
N PRO A 37 5.71 3.12 -2.63
CA PRO A 37 5.13 4.24 -3.36
C PRO A 37 4.70 5.32 -2.38
N LYS A 38 5.45 6.42 -2.39
CA LYS A 38 4.99 7.65 -1.77
C LYS A 38 3.92 8.19 -2.70
N ILE A 39 2.69 8.16 -2.21
CA ILE A 39 1.56 8.73 -2.93
C ILE A 39 1.78 10.23 -2.94
N GLU A 40 2.01 10.77 -4.13
CA GLU A 40 2.25 12.19 -4.32
C GLU A 40 0.90 12.92 -4.38
N LEU A 41 0.70 13.82 -3.44
CA LEU A 41 -0.47 14.70 -3.43
C LEU A 41 -0.11 15.89 -4.34
N ARG A 42 -0.64 15.91 -5.55
CA ARG A 42 -0.54 17.05 -6.44
C ARG A 42 -1.79 17.90 -6.28
N LEU A 43 -1.60 19.11 -5.82
CA LEU A 43 -2.60 20.15 -5.90
C LEU A 43 -2.52 20.71 -7.33
N TRP A 44 -3.57 20.52 -8.10
CA TRP A 44 -3.71 21.13 -9.41
C TRP A 44 -4.53 22.40 -9.24
N GLU A 45 -3.90 23.53 -9.47
CA GLU A 45 -4.56 24.80 -9.59
C GLU A 45 -5.03 24.93 -11.04
N ASN A 46 -6.27 24.63 -11.29
CA ASN A 46 -6.93 25.00 -12.53
C ASN A 46 -7.81 26.21 -12.22
N ASP A 47 -7.95 27.16 -13.11
CA ASP A 47 -8.50 28.51 -12.91
C ASP A 47 -9.80 28.66 -12.12
N ASN A 48 -10.49 27.55 -11.80
CA ASN A 48 -11.70 27.54 -10.98
C ASN A 48 -11.85 26.31 -10.04
N MET A 49 -10.89 25.37 -9.99
CA MET A 49 -10.97 24.17 -9.14
C MET A 49 -9.59 23.72 -8.69
N THR A 50 -9.38 23.68 -7.39
CA THR A 50 -8.19 23.06 -6.80
C THR A 50 -8.46 21.57 -6.64
N GLU A 51 -7.98 20.75 -7.55
CA GLU A 51 -8.10 19.30 -7.45
C GLU A 51 -6.79 18.71 -6.94
N ALA A 52 -6.83 18.13 -5.74
CA ALA A 52 -5.72 17.36 -5.23
C ALA A 52 -5.89 15.89 -5.62
N SER A 53 -5.04 15.38 -6.47
CA SER A 53 -5.04 13.97 -6.80
C SER A 53 -3.81 13.27 -6.22
N ILE A 54 -4.02 12.10 -5.67
CA ILE A 54 -2.96 11.25 -5.17
C ILE A 54 -2.53 10.33 -6.30
N ARG A 55 -1.26 10.43 -6.68
CA ARG A 55 -0.66 9.52 -7.66
C ARG A 55 0.50 8.77 -7.02
N PRO A 56 0.59 7.43 -7.21
CA PRO A 56 1.75 6.67 -6.79
C PRO A 56 2.98 7.10 -7.61
N ARG A 57 4.14 7.14 -6.96
CA ARG A 57 5.40 7.32 -7.68
C ARG A 57 5.64 6.15 -8.63
N THR A 58 6.02 6.45 -9.87
CA THR A 58 6.33 5.45 -10.91
C THR A 58 7.36 4.41 -10.44
N PHE A 59 8.33 4.81 -9.64
CA PHE A 59 9.35 3.89 -9.10
C PHE A 59 8.75 2.80 -8.19
N GLY A 60 7.76 3.15 -7.36
CA GLY A 60 7.05 2.16 -6.53
C GLY A 60 6.30 1.14 -7.38
N LEU A 61 5.62 1.58 -8.44
CA LEU A 61 4.92 0.70 -9.37
C LEU A 61 5.86 -0.30 -10.05
N VAL A 62 7.06 0.14 -10.46
CA VAL A 62 8.05 -0.74 -11.10
C VAL A 62 8.50 -1.84 -10.14
N ILE A 63 8.75 -1.51 -8.87
CA ILE A 63 9.13 -2.50 -7.85
C ILE A 63 7.99 -3.49 -7.64
N ASP A 64 6.76 -3.00 -7.49
CA ASP A 64 5.59 -3.85 -7.25
C ASP A 64 5.35 -4.81 -8.43
N LEU A 65 5.44 -4.32 -9.67
CA LEU A 65 5.34 -5.14 -10.87
C LEU A 65 6.44 -6.20 -10.95
N TYR A 66 7.67 -5.85 -10.61
CA TYR A 66 8.78 -6.81 -10.56
C TYR A 66 8.49 -7.95 -9.59
N PHE A 67 8.00 -7.65 -8.39
CA PHE A 67 7.68 -8.70 -7.41
C PHE A 67 6.49 -9.56 -7.81
N ILE A 68 5.46 -8.99 -8.44
CA ILE A 68 4.37 -9.77 -9.03
C ILE A 68 4.93 -10.75 -10.07
N LEU A 69 5.80 -10.28 -10.96
CA LEU A 69 6.41 -11.09 -11.99
C LEU A 69 7.22 -12.26 -11.40
N VAL A 70 8.02 -12.00 -10.35
CA VAL A 70 8.77 -13.06 -9.65
C VAL A 70 7.84 -14.09 -9.02
N LEU A 71 6.76 -13.67 -8.37
CA LEU A 71 5.81 -14.59 -7.75
C LEU A 71 5.01 -15.41 -8.80
N VAL A 72 4.62 -14.79 -9.91
CA VAL A 72 3.96 -15.49 -11.03
C VAL A 72 4.90 -16.51 -11.64
N SER A 73 6.16 -16.14 -11.90
CA SER A 73 7.17 -17.06 -12.43
C SER A 73 7.43 -18.24 -11.48
N SER A 74 7.48 -17.98 -10.18
CA SER A 74 7.62 -19.02 -9.15
C SER A 74 6.42 -19.96 -9.11
N PHE A 75 5.20 -19.43 -9.28
CA PHE A 75 3.98 -20.23 -9.38
C PHE A 75 3.99 -21.14 -10.62
N VAL A 76 4.34 -20.58 -11.78
CA VAL A 76 4.43 -21.36 -13.04
C VAL A 76 5.50 -22.45 -12.92
N ALA A 77 6.68 -22.14 -12.39
CA ALA A 77 7.74 -23.13 -12.19
C ALA A 77 7.29 -24.25 -11.23
N SER A 78 6.52 -23.92 -10.19
CA SER A 78 6.01 -24.92 -9.23
C SER A 78 4.97 -25.85 -9.84
N THR A 79 4.18 -25.36 -10.79
CA THR A 79 3.23 -26.21 -11.54
C THR A 79 3.97 -27.18 -12.47
N MET A 80 5.02 -26.72 -13.14
CA MET A 80 5.84 -27.56 -14.03
C MET A 80 6.59 -28.67 -13.27
N THR A 81 7.03 -28.36 -12.05
CA THR A 81 7.75 -29.33 -11.20
C THR A 81 6.83 -30.21 -10.34
N HIS A 82 5.52 -30.07 -10.49
CA HIS A 82 4.52 -30.78 -9.66
C HIS A 82 4.75 -30.67 -8.15
N ASN A 83 5.35 -29.55 -7.70
CA ASN A 83 5.61 -29.29 -6.30
C ASN A 83 4.43 -28.54 -5.67
N SER A 84 3.48 -29.30 -5.11
CA SER A 84 2.23 -28.76 -4.52
C SER A 84 2.49 -27.80 -3.36
N GLY A 85 3.53 -28.05 -2.54
CA GLY A 85 3.87 -27.15 -1.42
C GLY A 85 4.33 -25.77 -1.90
N LEU A 86 5.22 -25.72 -2.88
CA LEU A 86 5.69 -24.47 -3.47
C LEU A 86 4.56 -23.75 -4.20
N GLN A 87 3.67 -24.48 -4.87
CA GLN A 87 2.53 -23.93 -5.58
C GLN A 87 1.57 -23.20 -4.63
N ILE A 88 1.17 -23.84 -3.52
CA ILE A 88 0.29 -23.25 -2.51
C ILE A 88 0.92 -21.99 -1.90
N MET A 89 2.22 -22.05 -1.56
CA MET A 89 2.91 -20.92 -0.95
C MET A 89 3.05 -19.73 -1.92
N SER A 90 3.38 -19.99 -3.17
CA SER A 90 3.46 -18.95 -4.20
C SER A 90 2.09 -18.30 -4.44
N PHE A 91 1.02 -19.10 -4.45
CA PHE A 91 -0.34 -18.60 -4.59
C PHE A 91 -0.76 -17.71 -3.41
N ILE A 92 -0.56 -18.17 -2.16
CA ILE A 92 -0.87 -17.38 -0.96
C ILE A 92 -0.08 -16.07 -0.95
N SER A 93 1.21 -16.11 -1.31
CA SER A 93 2.06 -14.94 -1.38
C SER A 93 1.58 -13.95 -2.44
N LEU A 94 1.19 -14.43 -3.61
CA LEU A 94 0.65 -13.62 -4.69
C LEU A 94 -0.64 -12.91 -4.27
N VAL A 95 -1.57 -13.65 -3.67
CA VAL A 95 -2.83 -13.08 -3.14
C VAL A 95 -2.54 -12.04 -2.06
N GLY A 96 -1.58 -12.30 -1.15
CA GLY A 96 -1.16 -11.36 -0.11
C GLY A 96 -0.59 -10.07 -0.68
N VAL A 97 0.30 -10.17 -1.68
CA VAL A 97 0.88 -9.00 -2.35
C VAL A 97 -0.20 -8.22 -3.10
N LEU A 98 -1.08 -8.87 -3.84
CA LEU A 98 -2.18 -8.21 -4.55
C LEU A 98 -3.12 -7.49 -3.59
N ALA A 99 -3.52 -8.12 -2.48
CA ALA A 99 -4.36 -7.49 -1.47
C ALA A 99 -3.68 -6.25 -0.86
N PHE A 100 -2.37 -6.35 -0.58
CA PHE A 100 -1.57 -5.23 -0.07
C PHE A 100 -1.49 -4.08 -1.08
N LEU A 101 -1.28 -4.37 -2.36
CA LEU A 101 -1.26 -3.38 -3.43
C LEU A 101 -2.63 -2.71 -3.58
N MET A 102 -3.70 -3.48 -3.57
CA MET A 102 -5.05 -2.94 -3.60
C MET A 102 -5.30 -1.99 -2.42
N ASP A 103 -4.89 -2.34 -1.19
CA ASP A 103 -5.02 -1.43 -0.04
C ASP A 103 -4.17 -0.16 -0.22
N THR A 104 -3.01 -0.28 -0.85
CA THR A 104 -2.09 0.85 -1.05
C THR A 104 -2.60 1.80 -2.13
N TYR A 105 -3.04 1.27 -3.29
CA TYR A 105 -3.44 2.08 -4.45
C TYR A 105 -4.93 2.45 -4.46
N ALA A 106 -5.76 1.76 -3.66
CA ALA A 106 -7.19 2.05 -3.59
C ALA A 106 -7.53 3.33 -2.82
N VAL A 107 -6.54 3.95 -2.14
CA VAL A 107 -6.76 5.22 -1.46
C VAL A 107 -6.59 6.36 -2.44
N LYS A 108 -7.69 7.02 -2.77
CA LYS A 108 -7.72 8.25 -3.55
C LYS A 108 -8.26 9.38 -2.68
N ILE A 109 -7.50 10.48 -2.59
CA ILE A 109 -7.96 11.71 -1.97
C ILE A 109 -8.07 12.74 -3.09
N THR A 110 -9.26 13.24 -3.34
CA THR A 110 -9.51 14.33 -4.26
C THR A 110 -10.13 15.47 -3.48
N TYR A 111 -9.75 16.66 -3.83
CA TYR A 111 -10.27 17.89 -3.27
C TYR A 111 -11.02 18.67 -4.33
N ASP A 112 -12.19 19.15 -3.96
CA ASP A 112 -13.11 19.85 -4.83
C ASP A 112 -13.57 21.12 -4.09
N GLY A 113 -12.73 22.19 -4.13
CA GLY A 113 -13.01 23.49 -3.51
C GLY A 113 -13.65 23.50 -2.11
N ASN A 114 -14.73 22.82 -1.93
CA ASN A 114 -15.52 22.77 -0.69
C ASN A 114 -15.51 21.43 0.04
N CYS A 115 -15.03 20.35 -0.58
CA CYS A 115 -15.19 19.00 -0.09
C CYS A 115 -13.91 18.17 -0.29
N LEU A 116 -13.48 17.49 0.78
CA LEU A 116 -12.44 16.47 0.73
C LEU A 116 -13.08 15.12 0.43
N LYS A 117 -12.91 14.62 -0.79
CA LYS A 117 -13.37 13.28 -1.18
C LYS A 117 -12.27 12.26 -0.85
N TYR A 118 -12.48 11.45 0.16
CA TYR A 118 -11.62 10.33 0.54
C TYR A 118 -12.25 9.03 0.05
N THR A 119 -11.61 8.42 -0.93
CA THR A 119 -12.03 7.12 -1.47
C THR A 119 -11.09 6.04 -0.97
N LYS A 120 -11.63 5.02 -0.33
CA LYS A 120 -10.89 3.79 0.00
C LYS A 120 -11.70 2.60 -0.50
N PHE A 121 -11.16 1.85 -1.48
CA PHE A 121 -11.90 0.83 -2.23
C PHE A 121 -13.16 1.44 -2.87
N THR A 122 -14.32 0.87 -2.59
CA THR A 122 -15.62 1.32 -3.10
C THR A 122 -16.29 2.38 -2.21
N ARG A 123 -15.70 2.69 -1.04
CA ARG A 123 -16.29 3.65 -0.10
C ARG A 123 -15.77 5.05 -0.38
N ILE A 124 -16.66 5.89 -0.87
CA ILE A 124 -16.41 7.33 -1.06
C ILE A 124 -16.95 8.05 0.17
N ARG A 125 -16.10 8.84 0.82
CA ARG A 125 -16.51 9.76 1.88
C ARG A 125 -16.23 11.17 1.40
N CYS A 126 -17.27 11.97 1.29
CA CYS A 126 -17.16 13.40 1.08
C CYS A 126 -17.20 14.08 2.45
N ILE A 127 -16.21 14.89 2.74
CA ILE A 127 -16.04 15.59 4.00
C ILE A 127 -16.04 17.08 3.65
N PRO A 128 -17.15 17.79 3.90
CA PRO A 128 -17.21 19.22 3.67
C PRO A 128 -16.17 19.95 4.54
N LYS A 129 -15.57 21.00 4.01
CA LYS A 129 -14.53 21.77 4.72
C LYS A 129 -15.04 22.32 6.06
N ASN A 130 -16.32 22.66 6.15
CA ASN A 130 -16.97 23.16 7.36
C ASN A 130 -17.12 22.08 8.47
N GLU A 131 -17.05 20.80 8.12
CA GLU A 131 -17.03 19.70 9.12
C GLU A 131 -15.66 19.49 9.74
N VAL A 132 -14.60 20.06 9.17
CA VAL A 132 -13.26 19.96 9.75
C VAL A 132 -13.17 20.92 10.94
N LEU A 133 -12.97 20.34 12.12
CA LEU A 133 -12.82 21.09 13.37
C LEU A 133 -11.39 21.58 13.56
N LYS A 134 -10.43 20.68 13.37
CA LYS A 134 -9.01 20.94 13.65
C LYS A 134 -8.12 20.01 12.82
N VAL A 135 -6.97 20.54 12.41
CA VAL A 135 -5.92 19.77 11.73
C VAL A 135 -4.64 19.85 12.56
N SER A 136 -4.08 18.72 12.92
CA SER A 136 -2.84 18.69 13.72
C SER A 136 -1.86 17.62 13.23
N TRP A 137 -0.58 17.91 13.38
CA TRP A 137 0.49 16.95 13.20
C TRP A 137 0.77 16.23 14.50
N GLN A 138 0.76 14.91 14.48
CA GLN A 138 1.10 14.09 15.65
C GLN A 138 2.24 13.14 15.28
N ARG A 139 3.19 13.00 16.20
CA ARG A 139 4.23 11.98 16.13
C ARG A 139 3.71 10.70 16.79
N LYS A 140 3.51 9.66 16.00
CA LYS A 140 3.11 8.34 16.53
C LYS A 140 4.30 7.39 16.54
N VAL A 141 4.65 6.86 17.70
CA VAL A 141 5.78 5.92 17.89
C VAL A 141 5.61 4.68 17.01
N ARG A 142 4.39 4.12 16.95
CA ARG A 142 4.10 2.93 16.12
C ARG A 142 4.30 3.13 14.62
N THR A 143 4.21 4.35 14.12
CA THR A 143 4.35 4.64 12.69
C THR A 143 5.75 5.15 12.32
N LEU A 144 6.64 5.33 13.33
CA LEU A 144 7.97 5.90 13.17
C LEU A 144 7.97 7.20 12.32
N GLY A 145 6.94 8.04 12.49
CA GLY A 145 6.81 9.26 11.71
C GLY A 145 5.63 10.14 12.12
N TYR A 146 5.49 11.24 11.40
CA TYR A 146 4.38 12.16 11.60
C TYR A 146 3.12 11.66 10.90
N VAL A 147 1.99 11.91 11.54
CA VAL A 147 0.65 11.64 11.03
C VAL A 147 -0.13 12.95 11.04
N LEU A 148 -0.71 13.30 9.91
CA LEU A 148 -1.68 14.38 9.83
C LEU A 148 -3.02 13.84 10.34
N VAL A 149 -3.52 14.41 11.41
CA VAL A 149 -4.82 14.05 12.00
C VAL A 149 -5.80 15.17 11.71
N ILE A 150 -6.86 14.83 10.99
CA ILE A 150 -7.98 15.72 10.67
C ILE A 150 -9.12 15.36 11.62
N TYR A 151 -9.45 16.25 12.54
CA TYR A 151 -10.56 16.09 13.47
C TYR A 151 -11.82 16.65 12.84
N LEU A 152 -12.89 15.86 12.88
CA LEU A 152 -14.20 16.24 12.37
C LEU A 152 -15.11 16.65 13.53
N ARG A 153 -16.07 17.52 13.26
CA ARG A 153 -17.06 17.98 14.26
C ARG A 153 -17.90 16.85 14.85
N ASN A 154 -18.07 15.75 14.12
CA ASN A 154 -18.78 14.56 14.60
C ASN A 154 -17.94 13.64 15.52
N GLY A 155 -16.79 14.11 16.02
CA GLY A 155 -15.89 13.37 16.89
C GLY A 155 -15.02 12.33 16.18
N LYS A 156 -15.18 12.11 14.87
CA LYS A 156 -14.33 11.20 14.10
C LYS A 156 -13.02 11.86 13.71
N CYS A 157 -11.98 11.06 13.50
CA CYS A 157 -10.72 11.56 12.98
C CYS A 157 -10.26 10.75 11.77
N ILE A 158 -9.51 11.40 10.87
CA ILE A 158 -8.87 10.80 9.71
C ILE A 158 -7.37 10.94 9.91
N GLU A 159 -6.66 9.84 9.78
CA GLU A 159 -5.21 9.79 9.96
C GLU A 159 -4.51 9.55 8.63
N LEU A 160 -3.71 10.52 8.20
CA LEU A 160 -2.89 10.44 7.00
C LEU A 160 -1.41 10.36 7.37
N LYS A 161 -0.79 9.20 7.12
CA LYS A 161 0.61 8.95 7.49
C LYS A 161 1.55 9.65 6.52
N GLN A 162 2.46 10.49 7.02
CA GLN A 162 3.43 11.23 6.19
C GLN A 162 4.30 10.30 5.34
N LYS A 163 4.64 9.12 5.83
CA LYS A 163 5.42 8.14 5.06
C LYS A 163 4.69 7.62 3.82
N ARG A 164 3.35 7.64 3.85
CA ARG A 164 2.50 7.13 2.76
C ARG A 164 2.17 8.21 1.73
N PHE A 165 2.05 9.47 2.16
CA PHE A 165 1.58 10.57 1.31
C PHE A 165 2.63 11.67 1.21
N VAL A 166 2.85 12.19 0.01
CA VAL A 166 3.63 13.40 -0.25
C VAL A 166 2.66 14.58 -0.44
N GLY A 167 3.05 15.78 -0.02
CA GLY A 167 2.18 16.97 -0.16
C GLY A 167 1.16 17.16 0.98
N LEU A 168 1.24 16.38 2.06
CA LEU A 168 0.34 16.54 3.20
C LEU A 168 0.44 17.92 3.87
N ARG A 169 1.56 18.65 3.70
CA ARG A 169 1.69 20.02 4.21
C ARG A 169 0.73 20.95 3.48
N ALA A 170 0.76 20.92 2.14
CA ALA A 170 -0.16 21.72 1.34
C ALA A 170 -1.63 21.40 1.66
N LEU A 171 -1.97 20.12 1.83
CA LEU A 171 -3.31 19.73 2.29
C LEU A 171 -3.65 20.30 3.67
N ALA A 172 -2.72 20.26 4.62
CA ALA A 172 -2.93 20.78 5.96
C ALA A 172 -3.13 22.31 5.96
N ASP A 173 -2.34 23.02 5.17
CA ASP A 173 -2.40 24.48 5.05
C ASP A 173 -3.71 24.89 4.37
N TRP A 174 -4.10 24.17 3.34
CA TRP A 174 -5.41 24.39 2.72
C TRP A 174 -6.59 24.13 3.67
N LEU A 175 -6.56 23.03 4.43
CA LEU A 175 -7.59 22.72 5.43
C LEU A 175 -7.68 23.79 6.53
N ARG A 176 -6.56 24.46 6.82
CA ARG A 176 -6.49 25.57 7.79
C ARG A 176 -6.99 26.91 7.20
N GLY A 177 -7.26 26.98 5.92
CA GLY A 177 -7.72 28.20 5.26
C GLY A 177 -6.58 29.21 5.01
N LEU A 178 -5.36 28.75 4.87
CA LEU A 178 -4.18 29.60 4.60
C LEU A 178 -3.96 29.86 3.10
N TYR A 179 -4.91 29.45 2.24
CA TYR A 179 -4.97 29.76 0.81
C TYR A 179 -6.35 30.27 0.44
#